data_6975c5d9bcfe4edcd38e2e091f1bbe8e
#
_entry.id   6975c5d9bcfe4edcd38e2e091f1bbe8e
#
_cell.length_a   1.000
_cell.length_b   1.000
_cell.length_c   1.000
_cell.angle_alpha   90.00
_cell.angle_beta   90.00
_cell.angle_gamma   90.00
#
_symmetry.space_group_name_H-M   'P 1'
#
loop_
_entity.id
_entity.type
_entity.pdbx_description
1 polymer ?
#
loop_
_entity_poly.entity_id
_entity_poly.type
_entity_poly.pdbx_seq_one_letter_code
_entity_poly.pdbx_strand_id
1 'polypeptide(L)'
;LLYAALMSSHVAAFRILYGLRVRLSEHIGKLPLGYLNNTSIGSIKKTMDQNIEKIEGFIAHTIPDLVNVIATVAVMFVIFFSLNVWLTVACLTVVVLSLFLQFSNFMGKKAKEFMRVYYDAQERMSTSAVQYVRGMPIVKIFGQSVYSFRQFNAEIQAYKTFALKCCDTYQNGMIAFTVLLGSMVTFILPMGILLLNANPQSLSLAAVWLFFIIMGPGVASPIYKLTFLGGNTREINEGVARIDRILERQPIPEPEHPQVPERYDIEFRHVSFFYENTEQGTRTKVLHDINFKAQQGEITALVGPSGSGKSTVANLIPRFWNVEQGEILIGGVNIKQIATAELMDTVSFVFQDTFLFYDTLYENIAIGSPSAGKEAVIAAAEAAQCHDFIERLPDGYDTKIGDKGIFLSGGEAQRICVARAILKNAPILVLDEATAFADPENEYKMQMALQSLIKDKTVIVIAHRLSSIVSAHQIVVMKEGRIV
;
A
#
# COMPACT_ATOMS: atom_id res chain seq x y z
N LEU A 1 13.36 -8.70 -35.35
CA LEU A 1 13.78 -9.42 -34.14
C LEU A 1 13.68 -8.54 -32.90
N LEU A 2 14.31 -7.37 -32.86
CA LEU A 2 14.31 -6.48 -31.69
C LEU A 2 12.88 -6.07 -31.29
N TYR A 3 12.04 -5.67 -32.24
CA TYR A 3 10.62 -5.36 -31.99
C TYR A 3 9.86 -6.52 -31.37
N ALA A 4 10.03 -7.71 -31.91
CA ALA A 4 9.36 -8.92 -31.38
C ALA A 4 9.84 -9.26 -29.96
N ALA A 5 11.14 -9.10 -29.67
CA ALA A 5 11.69 -9.34 -28.35
C ALA A 5 11.14 -8.33 -27.31
N LEU A 6 11.13 -7.03 -27.64
CA LEU A 6 10.60 -5.99 -26.77
C LEU A 6 9.08 -6.15 -26.54
N MET A 7 8.30 -6.45 -27.61
CA MET A 7 6.87 -6.72 -27.45
C MET A 7 6.62 -7.92 -26.54
N SER A 8 7.41 -9.00 -26.71
CA SER A 8 7.28 -10.17 -25.85
C SER A 8 7.58 -9.89 -24.39
N SER A 9 8.63 -9.09 -24.10
CA SER A 9 8.99 -8.72 -22.73
C SER A 9 7.91 -7.83 -22.07
N HIS A 10 7.34 -6.86 -22.81
CA HIS A 10 6.24 -6.03 -22.30
C HIS A 10 4.96 -6.83 -22.05
N VAL A 11 4.56 -7.70 -23.00
CA VAL A 11 3.38 -8.55 -22.81
C VAL A 11 3.55 -9.46 -21.60
N ALA A 12 4.74 -10.05 -21.41
CA ALA A 12 5.04 -10.87 -20.23
C ALA A 12 4.98 -10.03 -18.95
N ALA A 13 5.60 -8.85 -18.95
CA ALA A 13 5.57 -7.94 -17.80
C ALA A 13 4.12 -7.58 -17.40
N PHE A 14 3.30 -7.11 -18.33
CA PHE A 14 1.91 -6.73 -18.02
C PHE A 14 1.06 -7.90 -17.51
N ARG A 15 1.26 -9.12 -18.02
CA ARG A 15 0.59 -10.32 -17.48
C ARG A 15 0.99 -10.61 -16.04
N ILE A 16 2.28 -10.49 -15.72
CA ILE A 16 2.80 -10.69 -14.36
C ILE A 16 2.23 -9.61 -13.43
N LEU A 17 2.24 -8.34 -13.85
CA LEU A 17 1.72 -7.24 -13.06
C LEU A 17 0.22 -7.39 -12.76
N TYR A 18 -0.55 -7.76 -13.78
CA TYR A 18 -1.98 -8.05 -13.62
C TYR A 18 -2.20 -9.16 -12.58
N GLY A 19 -1.54 -10.30 -12.77
CA GLY A 19 -1.66 -11.44 -11.84
C GLY A 19 -1.25 -11.07 -10.40
N LEU A 20 -0.18 -10.27 -10.26
CA LEU A 20 0.30 -9.82 -8.95
C LEU A 20 -0.68 -8.85 -8.28
N ARG A 21 -1.26 -7.89 -9.04
CA ARG A 21 -2.29 -6.97 -8.52
C ARG A 21 -3.55 -7.71 -8.08
N VAL A 22 -4.03 -8.65 -8.88
CA VAL A 22 -5.21 -9.49 -8.52
C VAL A 22 -4.91 -10.28 -7.25
N ARG A 23 -3.80 -11.03 -7.23
CA ARG A 23 -3.41 -11.84 -6.07
C ARG A 23 -3.25 -11.00 -4.80
N LEU A 24 -2.63 -9.83 -4.91
CA LEU A 24 -2.45 -8.92 -3.78
C LEU A 24 -3.79 -8.37 -3.28
N SER A 25 -4.70 -7.98 -4.20
CA SER A 25 -6.04 -7.49 -3.86
C SER A 25 -6.88 -8.56 -3.17
N GLU A 26 -6.89 -9.79 -3.71
CA GLU A 26 -7.60 -10.92 -3.11
C GLU A 26 -7.04 -11.27 -1.72
N HIS A 27 -5.70 -11.21 -1.57
CA HIS A 27 -5.06 -11.48 -0.30
C HIS A 27 -5.38 -10.42 0.74
N ILE A 28 -5.30 -9.12 0.37
CA ILE A 28 -5.66 -7.99 1.25
C ILE A 28 -7.12 -8.13 1.72
N GLY A 29 -8.04 -8.53 0.83
CA GLY A 29 -9.44 -8.76 1.19
C GLY A 29 -9.66 -9.87 2.24
N LYS A 30 -8.71 -10.80 2.39
CA LYS A 30 -8.77 -11.90 3.37
C LYS A 30 -8.03 -11.59 4.68
N LEU A 31 -7.28 -10.48 4.74
CA LEU A 31 -6.55 -10.08 5.94
C LEU A 31 -7.49 -9.52 7.02
N PRO A 32 -7.14 -9.67 8.30
CA PRO A 32 -7.87 -9.02 9.38
C PRO A 32 -7.93 -7.50 9.17
N LEU A 33 -9.09 -6.88 9.41
CA LEU A 33 -9.24 -5.42 9.31
C LEU A 33 -8.23 -4.68 10.21
N GLY A 34 -7.84 -5.31 11.32
CA GLY A 34 -6.82 -4.81 12.22
C GLY A 34 -5.45 -4.58 11.57
N TYR A 35 -5.08 -5.41 10.61
CA TYR A 35 -3.88 -5.17 9.82
C TYR A 35 -4.01 -3.91 8.95
N LEU A 36 -5.16 -3.71 8.32
CA LEU A 36 -5.42 -2.55 7.45
C LEU A 36 -5.47 -1.24 8.26
N ASN A 37 -6.04 -1.26 9.45
CA ASN A 37 -6.11 -0.09 10.34
C ASN A 37 -4.72 0.30 10.90
N ASN A 38 -3.84 -0.67 11.13
CA ASN A 38 -2.48 -0.44 11.62
C ASN A 38 -1.48 -0.13 10.51
N THR A 39 -1.85 -0.34 9.25
CA THR A 39 -1.00 -0.09 8.09
C THR A 39 -1.48 1.16 7.36
N SER A 40 -0.58 2.09 7.10
CA SER A 40 -0.93 3.30 6.34
C SER A 40 -1.53 2.93 4.97
N ILE A 41 -2.74 3.41 4.68
CA ILE A 41 -3.40 3.28 3.36
C ILE A 41 -2.46 3.75 2.24
N GLY A 42 -1.71 4.83 2.47
CA GLY A 42 -0.71 5.34 1.54
C GLY A 42 0.42 4.33 1.27
N SER A 43 0.83 3.53 2.26
CA SER A 43 1.84 2.48 2.10
C SER A 43 1.31 1.32 1.25
N ILE A 44 0.07 0.88 1.49
CA ILE A 44 -0.60 -0.16 0.70
C ILE A 44 -0.75 0.33 -0.75
N LYS A 45 -1.29 1.54 -0.95
CA LYS A 45 -1.44 2.16 -2.28
C LYS A 45 -0.10 2.25 -3.00
N LYS A 46 0.97 2.73 -2.34
CA LYS A 46 2.32 2.78 -2.90
C LYS A 46 2.81 1.40 -3.34
N THR A 47 2.50 0.37 -2.57
CA THR A 47 2.89 -1.01 -2.91
C THR A 47 2.11 -1.52 -4.11
N MET A 48 0.80 -1.29 -4.18
CA MET A 48 -0.06 -1.74 -5.29
C MET A 48 0.21 -1.00 -6.60
N ASP A 49 0.52 0.30 -6.53
CA ASP A 49 0.76 1.12 -7.71
C ASP A 49 2.25 1.16 -8.06
N GLN A 50 3.06 1.84 -7.24
CA GLN A 50 4.44 2.19 -7.60
C GLN A 50 5.41 1.02 -7.52
N ASN A 51 5.32 0.17 -6.47
CA ASN A 51 6.28 -0.93 -6.33
C ASN A 51 6.03 -2.03 -7.36
N ILE A 52 4.77 -2.30 -7.70
CA ILE A 52 4.41 -3.24 -8.77
C ILE A 52 4.85 -2.68 -10.14
N GLU A 53 4.62 -1.38 -10.42
CA GLU A 53 5.04 -0.71 -11.67
C GLU A 53 6.57 -0.83 -11.90
N LYS A 54 7.37 -0.74 -10.83
CA LYS A 54 8.82 -0.92 -10.93
C LYS A 54 9.25 -2.32 -11.38
N ILE A 55 8.44 -3.34 -11.10
CA ILE A 55 8.67 -4.70 -11.57
C ILE A 55 8.52 -4.77 -13.10
N GLU A 56 7.60 -3.99 -13.69
CA GLU A 56 7.49 -3.88 -15.14
C GLU A 56 8.81 -3.39 -15.74
N GLY A 57 9.32 -2.25 -15.26
CA GLY A 57 10.58 -1.68 -15.72
C GLY A 57 11.75 -2.68 -15.64
N PHE A 58 11.76 -3.54 -14.61
CA PHE A 58 12.76 -4.58 -14.48
C PHE A 58 12.60 -5.68 -15.53
N ILE A 59 11.42 -6.23 -15.69
CA ILE A 59 11.15 -7.34 -16.62
C ILE A 59 11.22 -6.87 -18.07
N ALA A 60 10.60 -5.71 -18.38
CA ALA A 60 10.48 -5.22 -19.74
C ALA A 60 11.78 -4.57 -20.28
N HIS A 61 12.60 -3.98 -19.41
CA HIS A 61 13.79 -3.23 -19.81
C HIS A 61 15.07 -3.73 -19.20
N THR A 62 15.14 -3.90 -17.85
CA THR A 62 16.41 -4.22 -17.19
C THR A 62 16.93 -5.60 -17.57
N ILE A 63 16.08 -6.63 -17.61
CA ILE A 63 16.48 -7.98 -18.02
C ILE A 63 16.91 -8.03 -19.48
N PRO A 64 16.12 -7.52 -20.47
CA PRO A 64 16.54 -7.45 -21.86
C PRO A 64 17.83 -6.66 -22.07
N ASP A 65 17.99 -5.52 -21.39
CA ASP A 65 19.21 -4.70 -21.46
C ASP A 65 20.43 -5.44 -20.92
N LEU A 66 20.30 -6.15 -19.81
CA LEU A 66 21.37 -6.97 -19.24
C LEU A 66 21.81 -8.08 -20.23
N VAL A 67 20.83 -8.80 -20.79
CA VAL A 67 21.11 -9.86 -21.79
C VAL A 67 21.78 -9.25 -23.02
N ASN A 68 21.27 -8.12 -23.51
CA ASN A 68 21.83 -7.43 -24.68
C ASN A 68 23.28 -6.96 -24.41
N VAL A 69 23.56 -6.38 -23.23
CA VAL A 69 24.91 -5.94 -22.85
C VAL A 69 25.87 -7.13 -22.81
N ILE A 70 25.49 -8.21 -22.13
CA ILE A 70 26.33 -9.40 -22.02
C ILE A 70 26.59 -10.01 -23.40
N ALA A 71 25.54 -10.19 -24.20
CA ALA A 71 25.66 -10.76 -25.54
C ALA A 71 26.52 -9.90 -26.47
N THR A 72 26.28 -8.58 -26.48
CA THR A 72 27.06 -7.65 -27.33
C THR A 72 28.52 -7.62 -26.96
N VAL A 73 28.83 -7.50 -25.67
CA VAL A 73 30.22 -7.48 -25.18
C VAL A 73 30.90 -8.83 -25.48
N ALA A 74 30.23 -9.95 -25.24
CA ALA A 74 30.78 -11.28 -25.53
C ALA A 74 31.08 -11.48 -27.03
N VAL A 75 30.12 -11.13 -27.89
CA VAL A 75 30.33 -11.25 -29.36
C VAL A 75 31.43 -10.33 -29.84
N MET A 76 31.51 -9.08 -29.36
CA MET A 76 32.58 -8.16 -29.72
C MET A 76 33.94 -8.71 -29.31
N PHE A 77 34.12 -9.22 -28.10
CA PHE A 77 35.38 -9.79 -27.67
C PHE A 77 35.73 -11.08 -28.40
N VAL A 78 34.76 -11.93 -28.74
CA VAL A 78 35.03 -13.12 -29.60
C VAL A 78 35.58 -12.68 -30.96
N ILE A 79 34.99 -11.68 -31.62
CA ILE A 79 35.48 -11.13 -32.87
C ILE A 79 36.86 -10.51 -32.68
N PHE A 80 37.09 -9.71 -31.66
CA PHE A 80 38.35 -9.07 -31.37
C PHE A 80 39.47 -10.10 -31.14
N PHE A 81 39.22 -11.13 -30.35
CA PHE A 81 40.21 -12.21 -30.14
C PHE A 81 40.53 -13.01 -31.42
N SER A 82 39.54 -13.21 -32.29
CA SER A 82 39.76 -13.88 -33.58
C SER A 82 40.62 -13.07 -34.54
N LEU A 83 40.62 -11.73 -34.43
CA LEU A 83 41.38 -10.83 -35.30
C LEU A 83 42.80 -10.59 -34.78
N ASN A 84 42.95 -10.17 -33.53
CA ASN A 84 44.28 -9.95 -32.95
C ASN A 84 44.24 -9.95 -31.40
N VAL A 85 44.96 -10.86 -30.79
CA VAL A 85 45.00 -11.05 -29.33
C VAL A 85 45.57 -9.82 -28.60
N TRP A 86 46.65 -9.22 -29.10
CA TRP A 86 47.31 -8.10 -28.42
C TRP A 86 46.47 -6.82 -28.40
N LEU A 87 45.84 -6.50 -29.51
CA LEU A 87 44.89 -5.36 -29.58
C LEU A 87 43.66 -5.59 -28.69
N THR A 88 43.20 -6.84 -28.62
CA THR A 88 42.09 -7.22 -27.72
C THR A 88 42.46 -7.08 -26.26
N VAL A 89 43.68 -7.51 -25.88
CA VAL A 89 44.20 -7.34 -24.51
C VAL A 89 44.30 -5.86 -24.15
N ALA A 90 44.74 -4.99 -25.08
CA ALA A 90 44.74 -3.54 -24.85
C ALA A 90 43.33 -3.01 -24.55
N CYS A 91 42.32 -3.39 -25.35
CA CYS A 91 40.91 -3.02 -25.07
C CYS A 91 40.40 -3.57 -23.73
N LEU A 92 40.68 -4.84 -23.45
CA LEU A 92 40.24 -5.51 -22.22
C LEU A 92 40.85 -4.87 -20.98
N THR A 93 42.11 -4.47 -21.04
CA THR A 93 42.81 -3.77 -19.96
C THR A 93 42.10 -2.48 -19.58
N VAL A 94 41.69 -1.70 -20.58
CA VAL A 94 40.94 -0.46 -20.35
C VAL A 94 39.59 -0.74 -19.68
N VAL A 95 38.86 -1.73 -20.17
CA VAL A 95 37.57 -2.13 -19.60
C VAL A 95 37.73 -2.59 -18.15
N VAL A 96 38.68 -3.48 -17.87
CA VAL A 96 38.89 -4.01 -16.52
C VAL A 96 39.35 -2.90 -15.57
N LEU A 97 40.28 -2.04 -16.00
CA LEU A 97 40.77 -0.92 -15.18
C LEU A 97 39.67 0.09 -14.90
N SER A 98 38.84 0.43 -15.90
CA SER A 98 37.72 1.38 -15.70
C SER A 98 36.67 0.83 -14.74
N LEU A 99 36.31 -0.45 -14.89
CA LEU A 99 35.39 -1.12 -13.97
C LEU A 99 35.95 -1.23 -12.54
N PHE A 100 37.24 -1.55 -12.41
CA PHE A 100 37.91 -1.60 -11.11
C PHE A 100 37.85 -0.25 -10.39
N LEU A 101 38.18 0.85 -11.09
CA LEU A 101 38.12 2.18 -10.52
C LEU A 101 36.67 2.60 -10.15
N GLN A 102 35.70 2.23 -10.96
CA GLN A 102 34.29 2.49 -10.68
C GLN A 102 33.83 1.75 -9.43
N PHE A 103 34.08 0.45 -9.35
CA PHE A 103 33.56 -0.40 -8.26
C PHE A 103 34.37 -0.32 -6.97
N SER A 104 35.67 0.08 -7.02
CA SER A 104 36.50 0.20 -5.82
C SER A 104 35.90 1.10 -4.75
N ASN A 105 35.20 2.16 -5.15
CA ASN A 105 34.52 3.10 -4.24
C ASN A 105 33.15 2.60 -3.75
N PHE A 106 32.53 1.64 -4.45
CA PHE A 106 31.22 1.06 -4.08
C PHE A 106 31.34 -0.22 -3.23
N MET A 107 32.51 -0.85 -3.18
CA MET A 107 32.75 -2.09 -2.45
C MET A 107 33.29 -1.80 -1.04
N GLY A 108 32.38 -1.83 -0.04
CA GLY A 108 32.79 -1.75 1.36
C GLY A 108 31.65 -1.51 2.33
N LYS A 109 31.86 -1.87 3.61
CA LYS A 109 30.86 -1.63 4.68
C LYS A 109 30.54 -0.14 4.83
N LYS A 110 31.56 0.72 4.69
CA LYS A 110 31.40 2.19 4.78
C LYS A 110 30.53 2.77 3.67
N ALA A 111 30.64 2.27 2.43
CA ALA A 111 29.83 2.72 1.31
C ALA A 111 28.36 2.33 1.51
N LYS A 112 28.07 1.11 1.98
CA LYS A 112 26.70 0.67 2.29
C LYS A 112 26.05 1.50 3.40
N GLU A 113 26.79 1.79 4.46
CA GLU A 113 26.33 2.63 5.57
C GLU A 113 26.05 4.06 5.11
N PHE A 114 26.96 4.62 4.32
CA PHE A 114 26.81 5.96 3.76
C PHE A 114 25.57 6.09 2.87
N MET A 115 25.32 5.14 1.98
CA MET A 115 24.13 5.12 1.13
C MET A 115 22.84 4.96 1.96
N ARG A 116 22.87 4.18 3.04
CA ARG A 116 21.73 4.07 3.96
C ARG A 116 21.39 5.44 4.56
N VAL A 117 22.38 6.15 5.11
CA VAL A 117 22.17 7.48 5.70
C VAL A 117 21.62 8.47 4.67
N TYR A 118 22.07 8.40 3.42
CA TYR A 118 21.55 9.22 2.33
C TYR A 118 20.07 8.97 2.05
N TYR A 119 19.67 7.69 1.92
CA TYR A 119 18.26 7.33 1.69
C TYR A 119 17.37 7.67 2.91
N ASP A 120 17.86 7.46 4.12
CA ASP A 120 17.14 7.84 5.34
C ASP A 120 16.90 9.36 5.42
N ALA A 121 17.87 10.17 5.00
CA ALA A 121 17.72 11.62 4.92
C ALA A 121 16.68 12.03 3.85
N GLN A 122 16.66 11.35 2.70
CA GLN A 122 15.67 11.57 1.64
C GLN A 122 14.26 11.23 2.13
N GLU A 123 14.09 10.13 2.86
CA GLU A 123 12.80 9.71 3.40
C GLU A 123 12.28 10.70 4.45
N ARG A 124 13.14 11.15 5.39
CA ARG A 124 12.76 12.18 6.37
C ARG A 124 12.34 13.48 5.71
N MET A 125 13.11 13.94 4.72
CA MET A 125 12.75 15.14 3.95
C MET A 125 11.39 14.99 3.26
N SER A 126 11.14 13.84 2.62
CA SER A 126 9.86 13.56 1.95
C SER A 126 8.69 13.54 2.94
N THR A 127 8.86 12.91 4.10
CA THR A 127 7.85 12.88 5.17
C THR A 127 7.53 14.27 5.69
N SER A 128 8.56 15.08 5.96
CA SER A 128 8.38 16.46 6.41
C SER A 128 7.73 17.35 5.35
N ALA A 129 8.00 17.09 4.05
CA ALA A 129 7.35 17.79 2.94
C ALA A 129 5.84 17.50 2.89
N VAL A 130 5.44 16.25 3.08
CA VAL A 130 4.02 15.85 3.14
C VAL A 130 3.31 16.52 4.32
N GLN A 131 3.95 16.56 5.50
CA GLN A 131 3.41 17.26 6.68
C GLN A 131 3.23 18.75 6.42
N TYR A 132 4.23 19.40 5.80
CA TYR A 132 4.17 20.81 5.43
C TYR A 132 3.02 21.12 4.48
N VAL A 133 2.85 20.30 3.41
CA VAL A 133 1.76 20.47 2.45
C VAL A 133 0.39 20.25 3.09
N ARG A 134 0.23 19.22 3.94
CA ARG A 134 -1.02 18.98 4.69
C ARG A 134 -1.33 20.11 5.67
N GLY A 135 -0.31 20.70 6.27
CA GLY A 135 -0.43 21.86 7.18
C GLY A 135 -0.55 23.21 6.47
N MET A 136 -0.59 23.25 5.12
CA MET A 136 -0.57 24.50 4.34
C MET A 136 -1.68 25.49 4.72
N PRO A 137 -2.94 25.09 5.01
CA PRO A 137 -3.96 26.02 5.49
C PRO A 137 -3.52 26.76 6.76
N ILE A 138 -2.94 26.04 7.73
CA ILE A 138 -2.43 26.58 8.98
C ILE A 138 -1.23 27.52 8.72
N VAL A 139 -0.30 27.07 7.88
CA VAL A 139 0.88 27.87 7.47
C VAL A 139 0.46 29.21 6.86
N LYS A 140 -0.57 29.21 5.99
CA LYS A 140 -1.09 30.43 5.35
C LYS A 140 -1.79 31.36 6.34
N ILE A 141 -2.66 30.83 7.21
CA ILE A 141 -3.42 31.63 8.20
C ILE A 141 -2.46 32.32 9.17
N PHE A 142 -1.40 31.64 9.59
CA PHE A 142 -0.42 32.20 10.54
C PHE A 142 0.77 32.89 9.88
N GLY A 143 0.75 33.11 8.56
CA GLY A 143 1.78 33.84 7.82
C GLY A 143 3.17 33.20 7.88
N GLN A 144 3.25 31.87 8.09
CA GLN A 144 4.51 31.16 8.19
C GLN A 144 5.12 30.87 6.81
N SER A 145 6.45 30.80 6.75
CA SER A 145 7.20 30.42 5.56
C SER A 145 7.88 29.05 5.74
N VAL A 146 8.45 28.50 4.66
CA VAL A 146 9.28 27.27 4.72
C VAL A 146 10.41 27.40 5.73
N TYR A 147 11.00 28.58 5.85
CA TYR A 147 12.08 28.86 6.82
C TYR A 147 11.57 28.91 8.27
N SER A 148 10.32 29.32 8.47
CA SER A 148 9.67 29.32 9.79
C SER A 148 9.28 27.91 10.22
N PHE A 149 9.03 27.00 9.27
CA PHE A 149 8.82 25.59 9.56
C PHE A 149 10.17 24.88 9.73
N ARG A 150 10.79 25.13 10.89
CA ARG A 150 12.19 24.78 11.21
C ARG A 150 12.52 23.31 10.90
N GLN A 151 11.63 22.39 11.20
CA GLN A 151 11.85 20.95 10.98
C GLN A 151 12.02 20.64 9.49
N PHE A 152 11.13 21.12 8.62
CA PHE A 152 11.23 20.87 7.18
C PHE A 152 12.48 21.47 6.57
N ASN A 153 12.81 22.73 6.97
CA ASN A 153 14.06 23.37 6.53
C ASN A 153 15.29 22.59 6.99
N ALA A 154 15.31 22.07 8.23
CA ALA A 154 16.41 21.26 8.74
C ALA A 154 16.60 19.97 7.95
N GLU A 155 15.51 19.27 7.60
CA GLU A 155 15.58 18.04 6.80
C GLU A 155 16.05 18.32 5.35
N ILE A 156 15.63 19.45 4.75
CA ILE A 156 16.15 19.89 3.44
C ILE A 156 17.65 20.11 3.50
N GLN A 157 18.15 20.81 4.53
CA GLN A 157 19.58 21.09 4.69
C GLN A 157 20.39 19.82 4.97
N ALA A 158 19.83 18.90 5.78
CA ALA A 158 20.43 17.60 6.03
C ALA A 158 20.54 16.78 4.73
N TYR A 159 19.45 16.66 3.97
CA TYR A 159 19.46 15.97 2.68
C TYR A 159 20.46 16.59 1.70
N LYS A 160 20.47 17.94 1.55
CA LYS A 160 21.44 18.66 0.73
C LYS A 160 22.88 18.29 1.10
N THR A 161 23.20 18.32 2.39
CA THR A 161 24.55 18.04 2.90
C THR A 161 24.96 16.61 2.54
N PHE A 162 24.08 15.64 2.75
CA PHE A 162 24.35 14.24 2.38
C PHE A 162 24.43 14.03 0.88
N ALA A 163 23.58 14.69 0.09
CA ALA A 163 23.60 14.61 -1.37
C ALA A 163 24.93 15.14 -1.94
N LEU A 164 25.37 16.31 -1.47
CA LEU A 164 26.67 16.88 -1.89
C LEU A 164 27.83 15.97 -1.50
N LYS A 165 27.82 15.43 -0.28
CA LYS A 165 28.86 14.49 0.18
C LYS A 165 28.84 13.18 -0.63
N CYS A 166 27.66 12.72 -1.05
CA CYS A 166 27.49 11.58 -1.93
C CYS A 166 28.17 11.84 -3.29
N CYS A 167 27.86 12.98 -3.93
CA CYS A 167 28.49 13.38 -5.18
C CYS A 167 30.02 13.46 -5.03
N ASP A 168 30.51 14.13 -4.01
CA ASP A 168 31.94 14.31 -3.76
C ASP A 168 32.68 12.97 -3.54
N THR A 169 32.02 12.02 -2.87
CA THR A 169 32.60 10.69 -2.61
C THR A 169 32.74 9.84 -3.88
N TYR A 170 31.76 9.93 -4.79
CA TYR A 170 31.68 9.04 -5.95
C TYR A 170 32.14 9.66 -7.27
N GLN A 171 32.25 11.00 -7.36
CA GLN A 171 32.58 11.72 -8.59
C GLN A 171 33.92 11.29 -9.19
N ASN A 172 34.97 11.12 -8.37
CA ASN A 172 36.31 10.81 -8.89
C ASN A 172 36.37 9.44 -9.55
N GLY A 173 35.70 8.43 -8.97
CA GLY A 173 35.56 7.10 -9.58
C GLY A 173 34.77 7.13 -10.88
N MET A 174 33.64 7.88 -10.90
CA MET A 174 32.83 8.03 -12.09
C MET A 174 33.54 8.79 -13.21
N ILE A 175 34.27 9.85 -12.89
CA ILE A 175 35.08 10.61 -13.86
C ILE A 175 36.16 9.71 -14.42
N ALA A 176 36.95 9.01 -13.58
CA ALA A 176 38.00 8.12 -14.02
C ALA A 176 37.47 6.99 -14.92
N PHE A 177 36.35 6.38 -14.52
CA PHE A 177 35.66 5.36 -15.33
C PHE A 177 35.28 5.91 -16.71
N THR A 178 34.63 7.08 -16.73
CA THR A 178 34.15 7.71 -17.97
C THR A 178 35.28 8.10 -18.89
N VAL A 179 36.33 8.72 -18.35
CA VAL A 179 37.47 9.17 -19.13
C VAL A 179 38.26 7.96 -19.68
N LEU A 180 38.54 6.96 -18.85
CA LEU A 180 39.26 5.77 -19.31
C LEU A 180 38.50 5.01 -20.40
N LEU A 181 37.22 4.77 -20.17
CA LEU A 181 36.37 4.02 -21.11
C LEU A 181 36.22 4.78 -22.44
N GLY A 182 36.05 6.10 -22.37
CA GLY A 182 36.00 6.99 -23.56
C GLY A 182 37.32 7.15 -24.27
N SER A 183 38.46 6.93 -23.58
CA SER A 183 39.83 7.06 -24.11
C SER A 183 40.42 5.74 -24.65
N MET A 184 39.57 4.75 -24.99
CA MET A 184 40.00 3.42 -25.41
C MET A 184 40.97 3.48 -26.58
N VAL A 185 40.78 4.38 -27.54
CA VAL A 185 41.68 4.59 -28.69
C VAL A 185 43.11 4.93 -28.27
N THR A 186 43.29 5.66 -27.17
CA THR A 186 44.63 6.02 -26.64
C THR A 186 45.48 4.79 -26.25
N PHE A 187 44.87 3.67 -25.93
CA PHE A 187 45.55 2.42 -25.63
C PHE A 187 45.70 1.54 -26.88
N ILE A 188 44.78 1.59 -27.83
CA ILE A 188 44.80 0.85 -29.08
C ILE A 188 45.91 1.40 -29.99
N LEU A 189 46.09 2.73 -30.05
CA LEU A 189 47.08 3.39 -30.95
C LEU A 189 48.51 2.93 -30.68
N PRO A 190 49.08 3.00 -29.45
CA PRO A 190 50.44 2.58 -29.19
C PRO A 190 50.66 1.08 -29.45
N MET A 191 49.70 0.25 -29.08
CA MET A 191 49.80 -1.19 -29.32
C MET A 191 49.82 -1.51 -30.81
N GLY A 192 48.99 -0.85 -31.62
CA GLY A 192 49.00 -1.03 -33.07
C GLY A 192 50.29 -0.55 -33.73
N ILE A 193 50.87 0.59 -33.28
CA ILE A 193 52.17 1.08 -33.75
C ILE A 193 53.26 0.09 -33.45
N LEU A 194 53.30 -0.49 -32.24
CA LEU A 194 54.30 -1.50 -31.87
C LEU A 194 54.19 -2.76 -32.74
N LEU A 195 52.98 -3.23 -33.01
CA LEU A 195 52.74 -4.41 -33.84
C LEU A 195 53.11 -4.15 -35.32
N LEU A 196 52.79 -2.97 -35.85
CA LEU A 196 53.15 -2.58 -37.21
C LEU A 196 54.68 -2.39 -37.39
N ASN A 197 55.37 -1.82 -36.38
CA ASN A 197 56.83 -1.75 -36.41
C ASN A 197 57.52 -3.12 -36.43
N ALA A 198 56.89 -4.11 -35.79
CA ALA A 198 57.37 -5.50 -35.84
C ALA A 198 57.10 -6.20 -37.20
N ASN A 199 56.05 -5.73 -37.94
CA ASN A 199 55.62 -6.29 -39.22
C ASN A 199 55.28 -5.19 -40.24
N PRO A 200 56.25 -4.41 -40.74
CA PRO A 200 55.99 -3.16 -41.48
C PRO A 200 55.26 -3.31 -42.81
N GLN A 201 55.26 -4.49 -43.42
CA GLN A 201 54.62 -4.75 -44.73
C GLN A 201 53.29 -5.46 -44.64
N SER A 202 52.74 -5.66 -43.43
CA SER A 202 51.49 -6.37 -43.23
C SER A 202 50.29 -5.42 -43.40
N LEU A 203 49.75 -5.37 -44.62
CA LEU A 203 48.55 -4.59 -44.94
C LEU A 203 47.30 -5.12 -44.16
N SER A 204 47.26 -6.45 -43.93
CA SER A 204 46.19 -7.08 -43.14
C SER A 204 46.19 -6.59 -41.70
N LEU A 205 47.37 -6.47 -41.06
CA LEU A 205 47.49 -5.96 -39.70
C LEU A 205 47.07 -4.48 -39.59
N ALA A 206 47.45 -3.66 -40.59
CA ALA A 206 47.01 -2.26 -40.65
C ALA A 206 45.48 -2.15 -40.77
N ALA A 207 44.82 -2.98 -41.56
CA ALA A 207 43.39 -3.03 -41.70
C ALA A 207 42.70 -3.49 -40.38
N VAL A 208 43.25 -4.51 -39.70
CA VAL A 208 42.75 -4.93 -38.39
C VAL A 208 42.92 -3.83 -37.35
N TRP A 209 44.07 -3.14 -37.32
CA TRP A 209 44.28 -2.02 -36.40
C TRP A 209 43.25 -0.88 -36.60
N LEU A 210 43.00 -0.50 -37.88
CA LEU A 210 41.97 0.49 -38.23
C LEU A 210 40.59 0.03 -37.76
N PHE A 211 40.25 -1.25 -37.92
CA PHE A 211 39.03 -1.85 -37.42
C PHE A 211 38.87 -1.67 -35.89
N PHE A 212 39.97 -1.94 -35.13
CA PHE A 212 39.94 -1.73 -33.66
C PHE A 212 39.80 -0.27 -33.25
N ILE A 213 40.38 0.68 -33.99
CA ILE A 213 40.21 2.12 -33.74
C ILE A 213 38.73 2.54 -33.89
N ILE A 214 38.04 1.97 -34.90
CA ILE A 214 36.64 2.32 -35.18
C ILE A 214 35.69 1.58 -34.24
N MET A 215 35.89 0.28 -34.04
CA MET A 215 34.95 -0.58 -33.33
C MET A 215 35.25 -0.68 -31.83
N GLY A 216 36.48 -0.47 -31.40
CA GLY A 216 36.88 -0.55 -29.99
C GLY A 216 36.07 0.36 -29.06
N PRO A 217 35.93 1.64 -29.38
CA PRO A 217 35.08 2.55 -28.58
C PRO A 217 33.61 2.12 -28.47
N GLY A 218 33.12 1.30 -29.41
CA GLY A 218 31.76 0.75 -29.38
C GLY A 218 31.48 -0.14 -28.16
N VAL A 219 32.54 -0.71 -27.51
CA VAL A 219 32.42 -1.46 -26.26
C VAL A 219 31.99 -0.58 -25.10
N ALA A 220 32.26 0.73 -25.15
CA ALA A 220 31.92 1.65 -24.05
C ALA A 220 30.44 1.74 -23.77
N SER A 221 29.58 1.85 -24.81
CA SER A 221 28.14 2.05 -24.67
C SER A 221 27.45 0.93 -23.87
N PRO A 222 27.61 -0.38 -24.18
CA PRO A 222 27.06 -1.46 -23.35
C PRO A 222 27.58 -1.45 -21.92
N ILE A 223 28.87 -1.16 -21.71
CA ILE A 223 29.44 -1.13 -20.34
C ILE A 223 28.88 0.03 -19.52
N TYR A 224 28.66 1.20 -20.13
CA TYR A 224 27.95 2.30 -19.48
C TYR A 224 26.56 1.87 -18.98
N LYS A 225 25.78 1.18 -19.81
CA LYS A 225 24.47 0.68 -19.38
C LYS A 225 24.56 -0.22 -18.16
N LEU A 226 25.59 -1.09 -18.09
CA LEU A 226 25.77 -2.01 -16.96
C LEU A 226 25.94 -1.28 -15.61
N THR A 227 26.59 -0.11 -15.58
CA THR A 227 26.80 0.64 -14.33
C THR A 227 25.52 1.23 -13.75
N PHE A 228 24.53 1.55 -14.58
CA PHE A 228 23.25 2.08 -14.14
C PHE A 228 22.24 1.00 -13.71
N LEU A 229 22.44 -0.27 -14.10
CA LEU A 229 21.54 -1.38 -13.72
C LEU A 229 21.57 -1.66 -12.20
N GLY A 230 22.70 -1.42 -11.53
CA GLY A 230 22.87 -1.70 -10.10
C GLY A 230 22.03 -0.81 -9.17
N GLY A 231 21.70 0.43 -9.57
CA GLY A 231 20.86 1.34 -8.80
C GLY A 231 19.39 0.91 -8.76
N ASN A 232 18.87 0.45 -9.90
CA ASN A 232 17.47 0.05 -10.04
C ASN A 232 17.15 -1.25 -9.29
N THR A 233 18.09 -2.20 -9.23
CA THR A 233 17.90 -3.49 -8.56
C THR A 233 17.63 -3.37 -7.06
N ARG A 234 18.21 -2.40 -6.37
CA ARG A 234 17.96 -2.19 -4.94
C ARG A 234 16.53 -1.73 -4.68
N GLU A 235 16.07 -0.77 -5.45
CA GLU A 235 14.72 -0.20 -5.30
C GLU A 235 13.63 -1.24 -5.61
N ILE A 236 13.91 -2.11 -6.59
CA ILE A 236 13.03 -3.24 -6.92
C ILE A 236 12.98 -4.25 -5.79
N ASN A 237 14.15 -4.63 -5.22
CA ASN A 237 14.21 -5.56 -4.09
C ASN A 237 13.46 -5.04 -2.87
N GLU A 238 13.52 -3.73 -2.58
CA GLU A 238 12.72 -3.13 -1.52
C GLU A 238 11.22 -3.16 -1.84
N GLY A 239 10.84 -2.94 -3.10
CA GLY A 239 9.45 -3.06 -3.57
C GLY A 239 8.91 -4.48 -3.43
N VAL A 240 9.69 -5.48 -3.88
CA VAL A 240 9.36 -6.91 -3.73
C VAL A 240 9.23 -7.29 -2.26
N ALA A 241 10.18 -6.90 -1.41
CA ALA A 241 10.13 -7.17 0.03
C ALA A 241 8.91 -6.56 0.73
N ARG A 242 8.35 -5.46 0.20
CA ARG A 242 7.07 -4.89 0.71
C ARG A 242 5.87 -5.70 0.24
N ILE A 243 5.87 -6.19 -0.99
CA ILE A 243 4.83 -7.06 -1.52
C ILE A 243 4.82 -8.38 -0.74
N ASP A 244 5.99 -9.00 -0.55
CA ASP A 244 6.14 -10.25 0.20
C ASP A 244 5.64 -10.10 1.64
N ARG A 245 5.98 -9.00 2.32
CA ARG A 245 5.46 -8.72 3.67
C ARG A 245 3.94 -8.68 3.77
N ILE A 246 3.23 -8.25 2.71
CA ILE A 246 1.78 -8.29 2.67
C ILE A 246 1.31 -9.73 2.42
N LEU A 247 1.90 -10.42 1.43
CA LEU A 247 1.50 -11.77 1.04
C LEU A 247 1.84 -12.85 2.08
N GLU A 248 2.86 -12.63 2.91
CA GLU A 248 3.25 -13.52 4.00
C GLU A 248 2.35 -13.39 5.24
N ARG A 249 1.56 -12.31 5.33
CA ARG A 249 0.58 -12.18 6.42
C ARG A 249 -0.49 -13.24 6.31
N GLN A 250 -0.76 -13.90 7.42
CA GLN A 250 -1.77 -14.95 7.44
C GLN A 250 -3.18 -14.33 7.39
N PRO A 251 -4.04 -14.79 6.47
CA PRO A 251 -5.46 -14.48 6.47
C PRO A 251 -6.13 -14.91 7.79
N ILE A 252 -7.35 -14.44 8.01
CA ILE A 252 -8.18 -14.95 9.09
C ILE A 252 -8.37 -16.47 8.85
N PRO A 253 -7.98 -17.34 9.80
CA PRO A 253 -8.11 -18.77 9.60
C PRO A 253 -9.58 -19.17 9.52
N GLU A 254 -9.94 -19.89 8.47
CA GLU A 254 -11.28 -20.49 8.34
C GLU A 254 -11.39 -21.78 9.14
N PRO A 255 -12.53 -22.06 9.77
CA PRO A 255 -12.74 -23.31 10.49
C PRO A 255 -12.84 -24.49 9.51
N GLU A 256 -12.25 -25.63 9.87
CA GLU A 256 -12.37 -26.88 9.09
C GLU A 256 -13.81 -27.43 9.05
N HIS A 257 -14.54 -27.25 10.15
CA HIS A 257 -15.94 -27.64 10.30
C HIS A 257 -16.76 -26.43 10.73
N PRO A 258 -17.22 -25.59 9.78
CA PRO A 258 -17.99 -24.39 10.11
C PRO A 258 -19.33 -24.73 10.76
N GLN A 259 -19.67 -23.99 11.81
CA GLN A 259 -20.94 -24.07 12.50
C GLN A 259 -21.79 -22.83 12.16
N VAL A 260 -23.09 -23.00 12.08
CA VAL A 260 -24.05 -21.92 11.86
C VAL A 260 -24.83 -21.70 13.15
N PRO A 261 -24.88 -20.46 13.68
CA PRO A 261 -25.65 -20.18 14.90
C PRO A 261 -27.13 -20.23 14.64
N GLU A 262 -27.90 -20.89 15.49
CA GLU A 262 -29.37 -20.93 15.44
C GLU A 262 -30.05 -19.73 16.13
N ARG A 263 -29.27 -19.06 16.97
CA ARG A 263 -29.71 -17.87 17.73
C ARG A 263 -28.66 -16.77 17.56
N TYR A 264 -29.05 -15.56 17.90
CA TYR A 264 -28.26 -14.36 17.66
C TYR A 264 -28.00 -13.55 18.93
N ASP A 265 -28.01 -14.22 20.12
CA ASP A 265 -27.49 -13.64 21.36
C ASP A 265 -25.94 -13.61 21.27
N ILE A 266 -25.33 -12.54 21.82
CA ILE A 266 -23.88 -12.35 21.80
C ILE A 266 -23.36 -12.46 23.23
N GLU A 267 -22.35 -13.30 23.44
CA GLU A 267 -21.77 -13.49 24.77
C GLU A 267 -20.24 -13.33 24.71
N PHE A 268 -19.72 -12.46 25.57
CA PHE A 268 -18.28 -12.30 25.80
C PHE A 268 -17.92 -13.06 27.09
N ARG A 269 -16.93 -13.98 27.01
CA ARG A 269 -16.46 -14.78 28.13
C ARG A 269 -14.97 -14.56 28.33
N HIS A 270 -14.59 -13.89 29.42
CA HIS A 270 -13.22 -13.65 29.83
C HIS A 270 -12.34 -13.04 28.73
N VAL A 271 -12.90 -12.14 27.92
CA VAL A 271 -12.23 -11.57 26.76
C VAL A 271 -11.21 -10.52 27.19
N SER A 272 -9.94 -10.78 26.87
CA SER A 272 -8.87 -9.79 26.93
C SER A 272 -8.29 -9.58 25.53
N PHE A 273 -7.98 -8.32 25.18
CA PHE A 273 -7.53 -7.99 23.85
C PHE A 273 -6.35 -7.01 23.83
N PHE A 274 -5.45 -7.20 22.85
CA PHE A 274 -4.24 -6.41 22.65
C PHE A 274 -4.19 -5.89 21.22
N TYR A 275 -3.88 -4.61 21.06
CA TYR A 275 -3.44 -4.10 19.75
C TYR A 275 -1.94 -4.30 19.59
N GLU A 276 -1.53 -4.83 18.45
CA GLU A 276 -0.12 -4.91 18.06
C GLU A 276 0.25 -3.71 17.18
N ASN A 277 1.25 -2.94 17.60
CA ASN A 277 1.90 -1.99 16.71
C ASN A 277 3.00 -2.70 15.94
N THR A 278 2.73 -3.05 14.69
CA THR A 278 3.63 -3.84 13.83
C THR A 278 4.95 -3.12 13.52
N GLU A 279 4.95 -1.79 13.54
CA GLU A 279 6.15 -0.98 13.25
C GLU A 279 7.08 -0.87 14.46
N GLN A 280 6.53 -0.86 15.66
CA GLN A 280 7.29 -0.70 16.90
C GLN A 280 7.45 -2.01 17.69
N GLY A 281 6.79 -3.09 17.29
CA GLY A 281 6.81 -4.37 18.00
C GLY A 281 6.20 -4.29 19.41
N THR A 282 5.40 -3.25 19.70
CA THR A 282 4.77 -3.06 21.02
C THR A 282 3.36 -3.59 21.01
N ARG A 283 2.97 -4.22 22.13
CA ARG A 283 1.61 -4.73 22.36
C ARG A 283 0.96 -3.90 23.46
N THR A 284 -0.19 -3.31 23.17
CA THR A 284 -0.97 -2.54 24.16
C THR A 284 -2.25 -3.26 24.50
N LYS A 285 -2.41 -3.66 25.78
CA LYS A 285 -3.64 -4.28 26.28
C LYS A 285 -4.72 -3.22 26.41
N VAL A 286 -5.86 -3.45 25.73
CA VAL A 286 -6.99 -2.49 25.68
C VAL A 286 -8.22 -3.04 26.38
N LEU A 287 -8.45 -4.35 26.36
CA LEU A 287 -9.57 -4.99 27.07
C LEU A 287 -9.06 -5.95 28.12
N HIS A 288 -9.68 -5.92 29.30
CA HIS A 288 -9.29 -6.68 30.47
C HIS A 288 -10.47 -7.47 31.02
N ASP A 289 -10.53 -8.77 30.71
CA ASP A 289 -11.51 -9.71 31.27
C ASP A 289 -12.97 -9.25 31.08
N ILE A 290 -13.34 -8.96 29.84
CA ILE A 290 -14.70 -8.52 29.48
C ILE A 290 -15.66 -9.69 29.53
N ASN A 291 -16.72 -9.55 30.33
CA ASN A 291 -17.77 -10.52 30.51
C ASN A 291 -19.14 -9.85 30.45
N PHE A 292 -19.94 -10.10 29.42
CA PHE A 292 -21.33 -9.70 29.33
C PHE A 292 -22.07 -10.52 28.27
N LYS A 293 -23.40 -10.49 28.34
CA LYS A 293 -24.28 -11.13 27.36
C LYS A 293 -25.32 -10.15 26.86
N ALA A 294 -25.39 -9.97 25.53
CA ALA A 294 -26.45 -9.23 24.84
C ALA A 294 -27.50 -10.23 24.37
N GLN A 295 -28.73 -10.10 24.83
CA GLN A 295 -29.83 -11.01 24.49
C GLN A 295 -30.34 -10.79 23.08
N GLN A 296 -30.77 -11.87 22.43
CA GLN A 296 -31.39 -11.79 21.11
C GLN A 296 -32.61 -10.90 21.11
N GLY A 297 -32.72 -10.02 20.10
CA GLY A 297 -33.85 -9.09 19.95
C GLY A 297 -33.81 -7.88 20.86
N GLU A 298 -32.78 -7.71 21.69
CA GLU A 298 -32.60 -6.61 22.62
C GLU A 298 -31.53 -5.62 22.19
N ILE A 299 -31.61 -4.40 22.72
CA ILE A 299 -30.64 -3.34 22.53
C ILE A 299 -29.70 -3.31 23.74
N THR A 300 -28.42 -3.55 23.52
CA THR A 300 -27.37 -3.39 24.53
C THR A 300 -26.54 -2.15 24.20
N ALA A 301 -26.53 -1.17 25.12
CA ALA A 301 -25.75 0.05 24.99
C ALA A 301 -24.40 -0.06 25.67
N LEU A 302 -23.30 0.20 24.95
CA LEU A 302 -21.96 0.35 25.50
C LEU A 302 -21.71 1.82 25.81
N VAL A 303 -21.49 2.16 27.08
CA VAL A 303 -21.27 3.54 27.54
C VAL A 303 -19.95 3.67 28.29
N GLY A 304 -19.38 4.87 28.31
CA GLY A 304 -18.15 5.15 29.05
C GLY A 304 -17.31 6.25 28.36
N PRO A 305 -16.24 6.72 28.99
CA PRO A 305 -15.38 7.77 28.45
C PRO A 305 -14.71 7.35 27.13
N SER A 306 -14.23 8.33 26.36
CA SER A 306 -13.42 8.05 25.17
C SER A 306 -12.17 7.22 25.56
N GLY A 307 -11.80 6.25 24.73
CA GLY A 307 -10.69 5.34 25.01
C GLY A 307 -10.99 4.22 26.01
N SER A 308 -12.23 4.05 26.50
CA SER A 308 -12.59 2.96 27.43
C SER A 308 -12.67 1.55 26.79
N GLY A 309 -12.54 1.42 25.46
CA GLY A 309 -12.57 0.15 24.74
C GLY A 309 -13.88 -0.21 24.05
N LYS A 310 -14.89 0.67 24.04
CA LYS A 310 -16.23 0.41 23.44
C LYS A 310 -16.14 -0.01 21.97
N SER A 311 -15.49 0.79 21.13
CA SER A 311 -15.34 0.48 19.70
C SER A 311 -14.48 -0.78 19.47
N THR A 312 -13.56 -1.10 20.40
CA THR A 312 -12.82 -2.36 20.35
C THR A 312 -13.75 -3.54 20.58
N VAL A 313 -14.62 -3.50 21.60
CA VAL A 313 -15.65 -4.55 21.85
C VAL A 313 -16.54 -4.73 20.61
N ALA A 314 -17.06 -3.64 20.05
CA ALA A 314 -17.90 -3.66 18.85
C ALA A 314 -17.18 -4.30 17.64
N ASN A 315 -15.93 -3.94 17.41
CA ASN A 315 -15.13 -4.45 16.29
C ASN A 315 -14.72 -5.94 16.44
N LEU A 316 -14.74 -6.48 17.64
CA LEU A 316 -14.46 -7.90 17.86
C LEU A 316 -15.62 -8.81 17.50
N ILE A 317 -16.87 -8.32 17.49
CA ILE A 317 -18.08 -9.09 17.15
C ILE A 317 -18.01 -9.64 15.71
N PRO A 318 -17.75 -8.82 14.67
CA PRO A 318 -17.57 -9.31 13.30
C PRO A 318 -16.19 -9.96 13.06
N ARG A 319 -15.42 -10.23 14.11
CA ARG A 319 -14.09 -10.86 14.03
C ARG A 319 -13.10 -10.05 13.15
N PHE A 320 -13.13 -8.72 13.23
CA PHE A 320 -12.12 -7.90 12.55
C PHE A 320 -10.72 -8.11 13.14
N TRP A 321 -10.64 -8.63 14.36
CA TRP A 321 -9.45 -9.13 15.01
C TRP A 321 -9.75 -10.47 15.70
N ASN A 322 -8.77 -11.35 15.76
CA ASN A 322 -8.87 -12.55 16.57
C ASN A 322 -8.61 -12.25 18.04
N VAL A 323 -9.46 -12.77 18.92
CA VAL A 323 -9.27 -12.74 20.36
C VAL A 323 -8.27 -13.83 20.76
N GLU A 324 -7.25 -13.49 21.57
CA GLU A 324 -6.24 -14.43 22.06
C GLU A 324 -6.64 -15.06 23.39
N GLN A 325 -7.30 -14.28 24.26
CA GLN A 325 -7.75 -14.73 25.59
C GLN A 325 -9.25 -14.58 25.70
N GLY A 326 -9.91 -15.64 26.17
CA GLY A 326 -11.35 -15.72 26.24
C GLY A 326 -11.99 -16.09 24.89
N GLU A 327 -13.31 -15.99 24.84
CA GLU A 327 -14.10 -16.35 23.66
C GLU A 327 -15.29 -15.41 23.48
N ILE A 328 -15.71 -15.26 22.23
CA ILE A 328 -16.94 -14.54 21.85
C ILE A 328 -17.85 -15.55 21.18
N LEU A 329 -19.10 -15.62 21.61
CA LEU A 329 -20.08 -16.57 21.13
C LEU A 329 -21.26 -15.82 20.52
N ILE A 330 -21.79 -16.35 19.42
CA ILE A 330 -23.07 -15.97 18.84
C ILE A 330 -23.98 -17.19 18.87
N GLY A 331 -25.11 -17.09 19.58
CA GLY A 331 -26.03 -18.23 19.76
C GLY A 331 -25.39 -19.46 20.40
N GLY A 332 -24.35 -19.26 21.23
CA GLY A 332 -23.58 -20.34 21.86
C GLY A 332 -22.43 -20.89 20.98
N VAL A 333 -22.31 -20.47 19.72
CA VAL A 333 -21.21 -20.89 18.82
C VAL A 333 -20.08 -19.86 18.88
N ASN A 334 -18.85 -20.34 19.07
CA ASN A 334 -17.67 -19.47 19.06
C ASN A 334 -17.46 -18.86 17.67
N ILE A 335 -17.28 -17.53 17.58
CA ILE A 335 -17.10 -16.82 16.31
C ILE A 335 -15.92 -17.35 15.48
N LYS A 336 -14.95 -18.03 16.08
CA LYS A 336 -13.85 -18.69 15.38
C LYS A 336 -14.29 -19.97 14.65
N GLN A 337 -15.44 -20.54 15.03
CA GLN A 337 -16.04 -21.74 14.42
C GLN A 337 -17.11 -21.40 13.38
N ILE A 338 -17.46 -20.13 13.23
CA ILE A 338 -18.35 -19.64 12.17
C ILE A 338 -17.50 -19.30 10.96
N ALA A 339 -17.90 -19.73 9.75
CA ALA A 339 -17.24 -19.33 8.52
C ALA A 339 -17.26 -17.79 8.36
N THR A 340 -16.18 -17.20 7.86
CA THR A 340 -16.09 -15.72 7.78
C THR A 340 -17.22 -15.13 6.93
N ALA A 341 -17.61 -15.77 5.83
CA ALA A 341 -18.73 -15.33 4.99
C ALA A 341 -20.05 -15.32 5.79
N GLU A 342 -20.36 -16.42 6.51
CA GLU A 342 -21.56 -16.53 7.35
C GLU A 342 -21.59 -15.50 8.48
N LEU A 343 -20.44 -15.26 9.13
CA LEU A 343 -20.31 -14.24 10.16
C LEU A 343 -20.54 -12.84 9.60
N MET A 344 -20.01 -12.57 8.40
CA MET A 344 -20.25 -11.31 7.72
C MET A 344 -21.72 -11.14 7.32
N ASP A 345 -22.41 -12.19 6.91
CA ASP A 345 -23.85 -12.14 6.61
C ASP A 345 -24.71 -11.96 7.88
N THR A 346 -24.24 -12.51 8.99
CA THR A 346 -24.94 -12.44 10.30
C THR A 346 -24.86 -11.07 10.97
N VAL A 347 -23.80 -10.27 10.70
CA VAL A 347 -23.54 -8.99 11.37
C VAL A 347 -23.58 -7.83 10.38
N SER A 348 -24.46 -6.84 10.61
CA SER A 348 -24.40 -5.50 9.98
C SER A 348 -23.66 -4.54 10.88
N PHE A 349 -22.84 -3.66 10.28
CA PHE A 349 -22.09 -2.65 11.00
C PHE A 349 -22.31 -1.27 10.36
N VAL A 350 -22.70 -0.28 11.20
CA VAL A 350 -22.73 1.14 10.81
C VAL A 350 -21.59 1.83 11.54
N PHE A 351 -20.56 2.21 10.77
CA PHE A 351 -19.36 2.84 11.29
C PHE A 351 -19.58 4.32 11.64
N GLN A 352 -18.77 4.83 12.56
CA GLN A 352 -18.72 6.25 12.91
C GLN A 352 -18.32 7.11 11.70
N ASP A 353 -17.25 6.71 11.02
CA ASP A 353 -16.81 7.38 9.79
C ASP A 353 -17.56 6.81 8.59
N THR A 354 -18.31 7.68 7.92
CA THR A 354 -19.07 7.31 6.72
C THR A 354 -18.14 7.21 5.52
N PHE A 355 -18.17 6.06 4.85
CA PHE A 355 -17.43 5.86 3.60
C PHE A 355 -18.38 5.53 2.45
N LEU A 356 -18.29 6.34 1.38
CA LEU A 356 -19.01 6.12 0.13
C LEU A 356 -18.00 5.91 -1.00
N PHE A 357 -18.27 4.92 -1.84
CA PHE A 357 -17.45 4.67 -3.03
C PHE A 357 -17.72 5.71 -4.11
N TYR A 358 -16.72 6.02 -4.93
CA TYR A 358 -16.86 6.90 -6.09
C TYR A 358 -17.65 6.19 -7.21
N ASP A 359 -18.94 6.02 -6.95
CA ASP A 359 -19.90 5.33 -7.80
C ASP A 359 -21.29 5.98 -7.67
N THR A 360 -22.30 5.41 -8.29
CA THR A 360 -23.69 5.90 -8.17
C THR A 360 -24.22 5.71 -6.75
N LEU A 361 -25.27 6.46 -6.40
CA LEU A 361 -25.98 6.28 -5.15
C LEU A 361 -26.64 4.89 -5.07
N TYR A 362 -27.14 4.41 -6.22
CA TYR A 362 -27.68 3.05 -6.34
C TYR A 362 -26.65 2.00 -5.93
N GLU A 363 -25.47 2.00 -6.56
CA GLU A 363 -24.41 1.05 -6.27
C GLU A 363 -23.91 1.16 -4.82
N ASN A 364 -23.85 2.38 -4.29
CA ASN A 364 -23.49 2.59 -2.89
C ASN A 364 -24.48 1.96 -1.91
N ILE A 365 -25.76 1.90 -2.21
CA ILE A 365 -26.76 1.21 -1.37
C ILE A 365 -26.74 -0.29 -1.65
N ALA A 366 -26.69 -0.70 -2.92
CA ALA A 366 -26.70 -2.09 -3.37
C ALA A 366 -25.57 -2.97 -2.81
N ILE A 367 -24.44 -2.36 -2.37
CA ILE A 367 -23.37 -3.06 -1.62
C ILE A 367 -23.92 -3.84 -0.43
N GLY A 368 -25.02 -3.38 0.21
CA GLY A 368 -25.66 -4.09 1.31
C GLY A 368 -26.16 -5.48 0.94
N SER A 369 -26.63 -5.65 -0.30
CA SER A 369 -27.03 -6.94 -0.88
C SER A 369 -26.88 -6.86 -2.41
N PRO A 370 -25.74 -7.33 -2.99
CA PRO A 370 -25.47 -7.20 -4.44
C PRO A 370 -26.49 -7.90 -5.35
N SER A 371 -27.24 -8.85 -4.83
CA SER A 371 -28.30 -9.57 -5.55
C SER A 371 -29.68 -8.90 -5.47
N ALA A 372 -29.80 -7.79 -4.71
CA ALA A 372 -31.07 -7.11 -4.53
C ALA A 372 -31.51 -6.35 -5.80
N GLY A 373 -32.78 -6.46 -6.15
CA GLY A 373 -33.37 -5.70 -7.25
C GLY A 373 -33.55 -4.21 -6.91
N LYS A 374 -33.79 -3.39 -7.94
CA LYS A 374 -33.95 -1.93 -7.82
C LYS A 374 -35.05 -1.54 -6.81
N GLU A 375 -36.15 -2.27 -6.76
CA GLU A 375 -37.26 -2.03 -5.84
C GLU A 375 -36.82 -2.18 -4.37
N ALA A 376 -35.99 -3.20 -4.07
CA ALA A 376 -35.49 -3.41 -2.71
C ALA A 376 -34.50 -2.30 -2.30
N VAL A 377 -33.68 -1.82 -3.22
CA VAL A 377 -32.78 -0.68 -2.99
C VAL A 377 -33.57 0.60 -2.68
N ILE A 378 -34.63 0.87 -3.44
CA ILE A 378 -35.51 2.02 -3.22
C ILE A 378 -36.22 1.91 -1.86
N ALA A 379 -36.78 0.74 -1.54
CA ALA A 379 -37.46 0.51 -0.25
C ALA A 379 -36.50 0.69 0.95
N ALA A 380 -35.24 0.25 0.81
CA ALA A 380 -34.20 0.48 1.82
C ALA A 380 -33.84 1.97 1.95
N ALA A 381 -33.83 2.71 0.85
CA ALA A 381 -33.59 4.15 0.85
C ALA A 381 -34.75 4.94 1.48
N GLU A 382 -36.01 4.55 1.23
CA GLU A 382 -37.19 5.11 1.88
C GLU A 382 -37.13 4.88 3.38
N ALA A 383 -36.90 3.64 3.81
CA ALA A 383 -36.77 3.30 5.23
C ALA A 383 -35.64 4.05 5.94
N ALA A 384 -34.53 4.31 5.21
CA ALA A 384 -33.40 5.10 5.69
C ALA A 384 -33.62 6.63 5.58
N GLN A 385 -34.81 7.12 5.15
CA GLN A 385 -35.09 8.54 4.98
C GLN A 385 -34.12 9.25 4.02
N CYS A 386 -33.68 8.56 2.97
CA CYS A 386 -32.78 9.12 1.97
C CYS A 386 -33.37 9.19 0.55
N HIS A 387 -34.48 8.54 0.28
CA HIS A 387 -35.16 8.54 -1.03
C HIS A 387 -35.50 9.97 -1.50
N ASP A 388 -36.11 10.81 -0.68
CA ASP A 388 -36.54 12.16 -1.05
C ASP A 388 -35.40 13.07 -1.51
N PHE A 389 -34.24 12.99 -0.88
CA PHE A 389 -33.12 13.81 -1.32
C PHE A 389 -32.45 13.23 -2.58
N ILE A 390 -32.45 11.89 -2.73
CA ILE A 390 -31.92 11.23 -3.92
C ILE A 390 -32.75 11.63 -5.15
N GLU A 391 -34.06 11.61 -5.07
CA GLU A 391 -34.96 11.98 -6.18
C GLU A 391 -34.85 13.46 -6.59
N ARG A 392 -34.44 14.33 -5.67
CA ARG A 392 -34.18 15.75 -5.98
C ARG A 392 -32.91 16.00 -6.76
N LEU A 393 -32.01 15.01 -6.84
CA LEU A 393 -30.78 15.12 -7.62
C LEU A 393 -31.08 14.95 -9.11
N PRO A 394 -30.31 15.62 -10.01
CA PRO A 394 -30.58 15.59 -11.44
C PRO A 394 -30.67 14.18 -12.05
N ASP A 395 -29.82 13.27 -11.59
CA ASP A 395 -29.74 11.88 -12.08
C ASP A 395 -30.32 10.88 -11.08
N GLY A 396 -30.99 11.34 -10.00
CA GLY A 396 -31.59 10.49 -8.98
C GLY A 396 -30.59 9.45 -8.42
N TYR A 397 -30.96 8.18 -8.44
CA TYR A 397 -30.12 7.06 -7.98
C TYR A 397 -28.86 6.84 -8.82
N ASP A 398 -28.82 7.29 -10.08
CA ASP A 398 -27.66 7.20 -10.96
C ASP A 398 -26.64 8.34 -10.74
N THR A 399 -26.93 9.24 -9.82
CA THR A 399 -26.02 10.32 -9.44
C THR A 399 -24.72 9.76 -8.87
N LYS A 400 -23.59 10.16 -9.46
CA LYS A 400 -22.25 9.77 -9.02
C LYS A 400 -21.73 10.65 -7.90
N ILE A 401 -21.02 10.04 -6.95
CA ILE A 401 -20.38 10.69 -5.80
C ILE A 401 -18.87 10.76 -6.02
N GLY A 402 -18.21 11.80 -5.47
CA GLY A 402 -16.76 11.96 -5.44
C GLY A 402 -16.23 13.04 -6.38
N ASP A 403 -14.93 13.02 -6.71
CA ASP A 403 -14.20 14.09 -7.41
C ASP A 403 -14.80 14.57 -8.74
N LYS A 404 -15.61 13.73 -9.40
CA LYS A 404 -16.32 14.06 -10.66
C LYS A 404 -17.84 14.07 -10.49
N GLY A 405 -18.33 14.00 -9.26
CA GLY A 405 -19.74 13.95 -8.91
C GLY A 405 -20.10 15.00 -7.87
N ILE A 406 -21.18 14.72 -7.13
CA ILE A 406 -21.64 15.57 -6.04
C ILE A 406 -20.95 15.18 -4.72
N PHE A 407 -20.96 16.12 -3.76
CA PHE A 407 -20.62 15.85 -2.37
C PHE A 407 -21.90 15.90 -1.54
N LEU A 408 -22.14 14.84 -0.76
CA LEU A 408 -23.24 14.77 0.19
C LEU A 408 -22.85 15.43 1.51
N SER A 409 -23.85 15.97 2.22
CA SER A 409 -23.67 16.36 3.63
C SER A 409 -23.36 15.12 4.49
N GLY A 410 -22.74 15.30 5.66
CA GLY A 410 -22.45 14.19 6.57
C GLY A 410 -23.69 13.37 6.94
N GLY A 411 -24.85 14.04 7.13
CA GLY A 411 -26.12 13.38 7.43
C GLY A 411 -26.70 12.57 6.28
N GLU A 412 -26.60 13.07 5.04
CA GLU A 412 -27.00 12.32 3.84
C GLU A 412 -26.12 11.10 3.63
N ALA A 413 -24.81 11.25 3.73
CA ALA A 413 -23.85 10.15 3.60
C ALA A 413 -24.11 9.06 4.66
N GLN A 414 -24.43 9.44 5.89
CA GLN A 414 -24.72 8.48 6.96
C GLN A 414 -26.04 7.74 6.72
N ARG A 415 -27.10 8.42 6.22
CA ARG A 415 -28.35 7.75 5.85
C ARG A 415 -28.16 6.73 4.71
N ILE A 416 -27.26 6.98 3.76
CA ILE A 416 -26.86 5.97 2.76
C ILE A 416 -26.22 4.75 3.45
N CYS A 417 -25.34 4.94 4.44
CA CYS A 417 -24.78 3.82 5.21
C CYS A 417 -25.85 3.05 6.00
N VAL A 418 -26.87 3.73 6.52
CA VAL A 418 -28.02 3.09 7.16
C VAL A 418 -28.85 2.31 6.13
N ALA A 419 -29.08 2.86 4.93
CA ALA A 419 -29.77 2.15 3.84
C ALA A 419 -29.05 0.84 3.45
N ARG A 420 -27.71 0.85 3.40
CA ARG A 420 -26.90 -0.38 3.22
C ARG A 420 -27.20 -1.42 4.29
N ALA A 421 -27.26 -1.01 5.55
CA ALA A 421 -27.51 -1.91 6.67
C ALA A 421 -28.96 -2.44 6.67
N ILE A 422 -29.93 -1.62 6.27
CA ILE A 422 -31.34 -2.03 6.09
C ILE A 422 -31.45 -3.06 4.97
N LEU A 423 -30.84 -2.79 3.81
CA LEU A 423 -30.85 -3.68 2.65
C LEU A 423 -30.20 -5.03 2.96
N LYS A 424 -29.11 -5.04 3.70
CA LYS A 424 -28.43 -6.25 4.15
C LYS A 424 -29.28 -7.09 5.09
N ASN A 425 -30.08 -6.46 5.92
CA ASN A 425 -31.03 -7.07 6.85
C ASN A 425 -30.46 -8.17 7.76
N ALA A 426 -29.22 -8.02 8.22
CA ALA A 426 -28.57 -8.98 9.13
C ALA A 426 -29.26 -9.03 10.51
N PRO A 427 -29.29 -10.21 11.19
CA PRO A 427 -29.94 -10.37 12.49
C PRO A 427 -29.23 -9.66 13.65
N ILE A 428 -27.93 -9.42 13.53
CA ILE A 428 -27.12 -8.66 14.50
C ILE A 428 -26.75 -7.31 13.89
N LEU A 429 -26.92 -6.24 14.65
CA LEU A 429 -26.58 -4.88 14.25
C LEU A 429 -25.62 -4.25 15.25
N VAL A 430 -24.50 -3.73 14.74
CA VAL A 430 -23.55 -2.92 15.52
C VAL A 430 -23.58 -1.48 15.02
N LEU A 431 -23.87 -0.54 15.93
CA LEU A 431 -23.93 0.90 15.64
C LEU A 431 -22.82 1.61 16.41
N ASP A 432 -21.86 2.19 15.69
CA ASP A 432 -20.80 3.02 16.27
C ASP A 432 -21.13 4.50 16.02
N GLU A 433 -21.56 5.23 17.06
CA GLU A 433 -21.80 6.68 17.06
C GLU A 433 -22.68 7.22 15.90
N ALA A 434 -23.73 6.50 15.52
CA ALA A 434 -24.55 6.81 14.33
C ALA A 434 -25.38 8.14 14.39
N THR A 435 -25.22 9.01 15.42
CA THR A 435 -26.14 10.14 15.65
C THR A 435 -25.46 11.50 15.93
N ALA A 436 -24.23 11.74 15.51
CA ALA A 436 -23.50 12.97 15.82
C ALA A 436 -23.82 14.15 14.87
N PHE A 437 -25.09 14.61 14.76
CA PHE A 437 -25.45 15.76 13.93
C PHE A 437 -25.78 17.02 14.74
N ALA A 438 -25.38 18.17 14.16
CA ALA A 438 -25.68 19.47 14.71
C ALA A 438 -27.09 20.02 14.30
N ASP A 439 -27.69 19.42 13.27
CA ASP A 439 -28.97 19.87 12.70
C ASP A 439 -30.15 19.01 13.19
N PRO A 440 -31.17 19.60 13.86
CA PRO A 440 -32.32 18.89 14.41
C PRO A 440 -33.17 18.12 13.37
N GLU A 441 -33.28 18.62 12.14
CA GLU A 441 -34.06 17.96 11.09
C GLU A 441 -33.37 16.66 10.66
N ASN A 442 -32.05 16.71 10.46
CA ASN A 442 -31.26 15.52 10.13
C ASN A 442 -31.21 14.52 11.29
N GLU A 443 -31.21 14.99 12.55
CA GLU A 443 -31.29 14.13 13.72
C GLU A 443 -32.62 13.37 13.77
N TYR A 444 -33.74 14.04 13.51
CA TYR A 444 -35.08 13.41 13.47
C TYR A 444 -35.17 12.33 12.37
N LYS A 445 -34.74 12.67 11.14
CA LYS A 445 -34.71 11.70 10.01
C LYS A 445 -33.81 10.51 10.32
N MET A 446 -32.67 10.74 10.97
CA MET A 446 -31.76 9.66 11.36
C MET A 446 -32.40 8.77 12.45
N GLN A 447 -33.09 9.33 13.42
CA GLN A 447 -33.79 8.53 14.44
C GLN A 447 -34.87 7.64 13.81
N MET A 448 -35.66 8.15 12.85
CA MET A 448 -36.64 7.35 12.11
C MET A 448 -36.00 6.22 11.33
N ALA A 449 -34.90 6.50 10.64
CA ALA A 449 -34.12 5.50 9.92
C ALA A 449 -33.56 4.39 10.85
N LEU A 450 -33.03 4.78 12.01
CA LEU A 450 -32.50 3.83 13.00
C LEU A 450 -33.63 3.00 13.64
N GLN A 451 -34.81 3.58 13.92
CA GLN A 451 -35.96 2.82 14.41
C GLN A 451 -36.39 1.72 13.43
N SER A 452 -36.39 2.03 12.14
CA SER A 452 -36.66 1.04 11.09
C SER A 452 -35.59 -0.07 11.06
N LEU A 453 -34.31 0.30 11.22
CA LEU A 453 -33.18 -0.62 11.17
C LEU A 453 -33.10 -1.58 12.37
N ILE A 454 -33.47 -1.10 13.58
CA ILE A 454 -33.29 -1.83 14.86
C ILE A 454 -34.35 -2.93 15.04
N LYS A 455 -35.51 -2.81 14.37
CA LYS A 455 -36.64 -3.67 14.59
C LYS A 455 -36.28 -5.16 14.44
N ASP A 456 -36.67 -5.95 15.45
CA ASP A 456 -36.48 -7.43 15.49
C ASP A 456 -35.02 -7.91 15.41
N LYS A 457 -34.04 -7.07 15.78
CA LYS A 457 -32.61 -7.39 15.73
C LYS A 457 -31.94 -7.36 17.11
N THR A 458 -30.84 -8.12 17.22
CA THR A 458 -29.91 -7.99 18.35
C THR A 458 -28.99 -6.79 18.08
N VAL A 459 -29.04 -5.77 18.93
CA VAL A 459 -28.36 -4.51 18.67
C VAL A 459 -27.32 -4.21 19.72
N ILE A 460 -26.10 -3.93 19.26
CA ILE A 460 -25.04 -3.32 20.07
C ILE A 460 -24.89 -1.87 19.63
N VAL A 461 -25.12 -0.92 20.54
CA VAL A 461 -24.95 0.50 20.24
C VAL A 461 -23.86 1.12 21.11
N ILE A 462 -22.87 1.78 20.49
CA ILE A 462 -21.93 2.63 21.21
C ILE A 462 -22.59 4.00 21.36
N ALA A 463 -22.99 4.32 22.60
CA ALA A 463 -23.76 5.51 22.88
C ALA A 463 -22.88 6.64 23.46
N HIS A 464 -22.94 7.78 22.81
CA HIS A 464 -22.36 9.05 23.29
C HIS A 464 -23.44 10.05 23.67
N ARG A 465 -24.73 9.79 23.37
CA ARG A 465 -25.90 10.64 23.73
C ARG A 465 -26.87 9.88 24.60
N LEU A 466 -27.48 10.61 25.53
CA LEU A 466 -28.51 10.08 26.43
C LEU A 466 -29.73 9.53 25.69
N SER A 467 -30.12 10.13 24.56
CA SER A 467 -31.25 9.67 23.74
C SER A 467 -31.09 8.24 23.20
N SER A 468 -29.85 7.81 22.89
CA SER A 468 -29.55 6.45 22.44
C SER A 468 -29.60 5.42 23.58
N ILE A 469 -29.54 5.86 24.84
CA ILE A 469 -29.47 5.00 26.01
C ILE A 469 -30.86 4.74 26.57
N VAL A 470 -31.80 5.68 26.42
CA VAL A 470 -33.15 5.61 27.01
C VAL A 470 -33.98 4.43 26.51
N SER A 471 -33.72 3.95 25.28
CA SER A 471 -34.37 2.78 24.69
C SER A 471 -33.63 1.47 24.86
N ALA A 472 -32.46 1.46 25.54
CA ALA A 472 -31.67 0.27 25.72
C ALA A 472 -32.26 -0.66 26.79
N HIS A 473 -32.30 -1.96 26.50
CA HIS A 473 -32.70 -3.00 27.44
C HIS A 473 -31.59 -3.29 28.47
N GLN A 474 -30.34 -3.15 28.04
CA GLN A 474 -29.16 -3.34 28.86
C GLN A 474 -28.14 -2.22 28.63
N ILE A 475 -27.51 -1.76 29.70
CA ILE A 475 -26.44 -0.76 29.64
C ILE A 475 -25.16 -1.42 30.23
N VAL A 476 -24.11 -1.48 29.42
CA VAL A 476 -22.79 -1.97 29.83
C VAL A 476 -21.87 -0.76 29.97
N VAL A 477 -21.45 -0.48 31.20
CA VAL A 477 -20.57 0.65 31.51
C VAL A 477 -19.11 0.21 31.43
N MET A 478 -18.34 0.90 30.60
CA MET A 478 -16.91 0.59 30.40
C MET A 478 -16.00 1.70 30.91
N LYS A 479 -14.96 1.32 31.64
CA LYS A 479 -13.90 2.21 32.11
C LYS A 479 -12.55 1.51 32.02
N GLU A 480 -11.56 2.13 31.38
CA GLU A 480 -10.17 1.64 31.26
C GLU A 480 -10.10 0.15 30.82
N GLY A 481 -10.90 -0.20 29.81
CA GLY A 481 -10.93 -1.56 29.24
C GLY A 481 -11.62 -2.60 30.13
N ARG A 482 -12.40 -2.22 31.11
CA ARG A 482 -13.17 -3.11 32.03
C ARG A 482 -14.64 -2.72 32.04
N ILE A 483 -15.50 -3.67 32.41
CA ILE A 483 -16.89 -3.43 32.76
C ILE A 483 -16.93 -3.05 34.24
N VAL A 484 -17.65 -1.99 34.60
CA VAL A 484 -17.78 -1.45 35.95
C VAL A 484 -19.25 -1.37 36.38
#